data_c17ced5b4cd821e422198b1d79c1d62b
#
_entry.id   c17ced5b4cd821e422198b1d79c1d62b
#
_cell.length_a   1.000
_cell.length_b   1.000
_cell.length_c   1.000
_cell.angle_alpha   90.00
_cell.angle_beta   90.00
_cell.angle_gamma   90.00
#
_symmetry.space_group_name_H-M   'P 1'
#
loop_
_entity.id
_entity.type
_entity.pdbx_description
1 polymer ?
#
loop_
_entity_poly.entity_id
_entity_poly.type
_entity_poly.pdbx_seq_one_letter_code
_entity_poly.pdbx_strand_id
1 'polypeptide(L)'
;FLYIRSEPTKQSEWVGKLYPGYAAKIVGPVGEWTKIESGSVTGYVYSQYIIIGRNAQQKAEEVVEASASADPKEAFSYAESKEEEEARLAAEAEEAARKAEEEARAVREAAGSGQAVVDYACQFIGNPYVWGGTSLTNGADCSGFVQSVYAHFGVNLPRTSSEMRSAGRGVSYSEALPGDIICYDGHVGIYMGDGQIVNAINSRKGIGILPATYKGIL
;
A
#
# COMPACT_ATOMS: atom_id res chain seq x y z
N PHE A 1 0.91 -24.14 -6.19
CA PHE A 1 0.43 -24.43 -7.55
C PHE A 1 1.42 -25.31 -8.32
N LEU A 2 0.93 -25.94 -9.39
CA LEU A 2 1.69 -26.76 -10.31
C LEU A 2 1.65 -26.13 -11.70
N TYR A 3 2.79 -25.95 -12.35
CA TYR A 3 2.84 -25.48 -13.72
C TYR A 3 2.33 -26.54 -14.70
N ILE A 4 1.43 -26.15 -15.58
CA ILE A 4 1.07 -26.92 -16.78
C ILE A 4 2.04 -26.49 -17.88
N ARG A 5 2.72 -27.45 -18.48
CA ARG A 5 3.77 -27.23 -19.48
C ARG A 5 3.27 -27.52 -20.89
N SER A 6 3.81 -26.81 -21.89
CA SER A 6 3.48 -27.05 -23.31
C SER A 6 3.95 -28.42 -23.81
N GLU A 7 5.04 -28.96 -23.23
CA GLU A 7 5.63 -30.27 -23.54
C GLU A 7 5.99 -31.01 -22.24
N PRO A 8 6.13 -32.36 -22.29
CA PRO A 8 6.44 -33.17 -21.11
C PRO A 8 7.92 -33.06 -20.69
N THR A 9 8.38 -31.85 -20.41
CA THR A 9 9.75 -31.52 -19.98
C THR A 9 9.74 -30.30 -19.07
N LYS A 10 10.68 -30.26 -18.13
CA LYS A 10 10.85 -29.12 -17.18
C LYS A 10 11.35 -27.84 -17.86
N GLN A 11 11.92 -27.93 -19.04
CA GLN A 11 12.49 -26.83 -19.82
C GLN A 11 11.48 -26.17 -20.75
N SER A 12 10.33 -26.83 -21.02
CA SER A 12 9.30 -26.23 -21.88
C SER A 12 8.59 -25.04 -21.19
N GLU A 13 7.98 -24.21 -21.99
CA GLU A 13 7.18 -23.09 -21.49
C GLU A 13 6.02 -23.60 -20.64
N TRP A 14 5.63 -22.82 -19.66
CA TRP A 14 4.38 -23.04 -18.94
C TRP A 14 3.23 -22.34 -19.67
N VAL A 15 2.09 -23.01 -19.74
CA VAL A 15 0.88 -22.55 -20.42
C VAL A 15 -0.28 -22.29 -19.45
N GLY A 16 -0.13 -22.67 -18.19
CA GLY A 16 -1.11 -22.42 -17.15
C GLY A 16 -0.65 -22.89 -15.79
N LYS A 17 -1.43 -22.55 -14.76
CA LYS A 17 -1.21 -22.92 -13.36
C LYS A 17 -2.38 -23.70 -12.81
N LEU A 18 -2.11 -24.86 -12.21
CA LEU A 18 -3.07 -25.69 -11.51
C LEU A 18 -2.86 -25.52 -10.00
N TYR A 19 -3.84 -24.96 -9.31
CA TYR A 19 -3.77 -24.74 -7.87
C TYR A 19 -4.27 -25.96 -7.09
N PRO A 20 -3.94 -26.12 -5.80
CA PRO A 20 -4.49 -27.19 -4.98
C PRO A 20 -6.02 -27.18 -4.97
N GLY A 21 -6.63 -28.34 -5.20
CA GLY A 21 -8.09 -28.47 -5.31
C GLY A 21 -8.68 -28.16 -6.67
N TYR A 22 -7.89 -27.71 -7.64
CA TYR A 22 -8.35 -27.50 -9.01
C TYR A 22 -8.49 -28.82 -9.75
N ALA A 23 -9.49 -28.90 -10.63
CA ALA A 23 -9.81 -30.10 -11.40
C ALA A 23 -9.16 -30.07 -12.79
N ALA A 24 -8.80 -31.27 -13.25
CA ALA A 24 -8.32 -31.47 -14.61
C ALA A 24 -8.80 -32.83 -15.14
N LYS A 25 -9.13 -32.88 -16.41
CA LYS A 25 -9.39 -34.13 -17.12
C LYS A 25 -8.07 -34.74 -17.57
N ILE A 26 -7.82 -35.98 -17.24
CA ILE A 26 -6.65 -36.74 -17.70
C ILE A 26 -6.87 -37.17 -19.14
N VAL A 27 -5.95 -36.80 -20.00
CA VAL A 27 -5.90 -37.23 -21.41
C VAL A 27 -5.12 -38.52 -21.57
N GLY A 28 -3.94 -38.60 -20.90
CA GLY A 28 -3.13 -39.80 -20.88
C GLY A 28 -1.73 -39.60 -20.32
N PRO A 29 -1.05 -40.68 -19.94
CA PRO A 29 0.31 -40.63 -19.43
C PRO A 29 1.34 -40.47 -20.57
N VAL A 30 2.43 -39.73 -20.30
CA VAL A 30 3.57 -39.55 -21.20
C VAL A 30 4.86 -39.63 -20.36
N GLY A 31 5.38 -40.83 -20.15
CA GLY A 31 6.51 -41.06 -19.25
C GLY A 31 6.19 -40.67 -17.81
N GLU A 32 6.99 -39.77 -17.21
CA GLU A 32 6.78 -39.23 -15.85
C GLU A 32 5.74 -38.08 -15.82
N TRP A 33 5.18 -37.73 -16.97
CA TRP A 33 4.20 -36.65 -17.14
C TRP A 33 2.82 -37.20 -17.46
N THR A 34 1.80 -36.41 -17.14
CA THR A 34 0.41 -36.66 -17.52
C THR A 34 -0.09 -35.50 -18.35
N LYS A 35 -0.64 -35.79 -19.53
CA LYS A 35 -1.35 -34.80 -20.34
C LYS A 35 -2.72 -34.57 -19.74
N ILE A 36 -3.08 -33.31 -19.52
CA ILE A 36 -4.34 -32.88 -18.91
C ILE A 36 -5.04 -31.79 -19.71
N GLU A 37 -6.35 -31.69 -19.51
CA GLU A 37 -7.21 -30.56 -19.91
C GLU A 37 -7.85 -29.98 -18.64
N SER A 38 -7.70 -28.67 -18.38
CA SER A 38 -8.26 -28.00 -17.22
C SER A 38 -8.74 -26.60 -17.62
N GLY A 39 -10.06 -26.41 -17.71
CA GLY A 39 -10.65 -25.20 -18.30
C GLY A 39 -10.21 -24.99 -19.75
N SER A 40 -9.67 -23.84 -20.03
CA SER A 40 -9.10 -23.47 -21.35
C SER A 40 -7.70 -24.03 -21.61
N VAL A 41 -7.04 -24.57 -20.57
CA VAL A 41 -5.62 -24.96 -20.63
C VAL A 41 -5.46 -26.45 -20.94
N THR A 42 -4.65 -26.75 -21.95
CA THR A 42 -4.19 -28.10 -22.26
C THR A 42 -2.68 -28.16 -22.17
N GLY A 43 -2.15 -29.17 -21.52
CA GLY A 43 -0.70 -29.35 -21.40
C GLY A 43 -0.30 -30.52 -20.53
N TYR A 44 0.93 -30.47 -20.01
CA TYR A 44 1.54 -31.58 -19.26
C TYR A 44 1.88 -31.16 -17.83
N VAL A 45 1.53 -32.03 -16.88
CA VAL A 45 1.93 -31.91 -15.47
C VAL A 45 2.76 -33.11 -15.03
N TYR A 46 3.63 -32.92 -14.06
CA TYR A 46 4.43 -34.02 -13.54
C TYR A 46 3.55 -34.93 -12.68
N SER A 47 3.46 -36.20 -13.07
CA SER A 47 2.44 -37.15 -12.56
C SER A 47 2.45 -37.34 -11.05
N GLN A 48 3.60 -37.20 -10.41
CA GLN A 48 3.75 -37.36 -8.95
C GLN A 48 3.02 -36.28 -8.12
N TYR A 49 2.66 -35.15 -8.71
CA TYR A 49 2.06 -34.02 -8.01
C TYR A 49 0.54 -33.93 -8.19
N ILE A 50 -0.08 -34.90 -8.90
CA ILE A 50 -1.51 -34.95 -9.12
C ILE A 50 -2.12 -36.18 -8.46
N ILE A 51 -3.36 -36.05 -8.00
CA ILE A 51 -4.16 -37.17 -7.51
C ILE A 51 -4.94 -37.73 -8.70
N ILE A 52 -4.86 -39.03 -8.90
CA ILE A 52 -5.54 -39.71 -10.01
C ILE A 52 -6.32 -40.96 -9.55
N GLY A 53 -7.18 -41.47 -10.42
CA GLY A 53 -7.94 -42.67 -10.16
C GLY A 53 -9.02 -42.55 -9.08
N ARG A 54 -9.25 -43.60 -8.29
CA ARG A 54 -10.29 -43.60 -7.26
C ARG A 54 -10.18 -42.50 -6.24
N ASN A 55 -8.97 -42.16 -5.85
CA ASN A 55 -8.71 -41.09 -4.86
C ASN A 55 -9.13 -39.72 -5.41
N ALA A 56 -8.92 -39.48 -6.72
CA ALA A 56 -9.39 -38.26 -7.37
C ALA A 56 -10.92 -38.23 -7.47
N GLN A 57 -11.55 -39.35 -7.74
CA GLN A 57 -13.03 -39.45 -7.79
C GLN A 57 -13.66 -39.18 -6.42
N GLN A 58 -13.14 -39.78 -5.36
CA GLN A 58 -13.60 -39.48 -3.99
C GLN A 58 -13.45 -38.01 -3.64
N LYS A 59 -12.32 -37.41 -3.98
CA LYS A 59 -12.10 -35.99 -3.72
C LYS A 59 -13.06 -35.11 -4.52
N ALA A 60 -13.36 -35.48 -5.75
CA ALA A 60 -14.34 -34.77 -6.60
C ALA A 60 -15.76 -34.88 -6.02
N GLU A 61 -16.17 -36.04 -5.54
CA GLU A 61 -17.46 -36.25 -4.88
C GLU A 61 -17.58 -35.37 -3.62
N GLU A 62 -16.53 -35.31 -2.76
CA GLU A 62 -16.49 -34.44 -1.57
C GLU A 62 -16.67 -32.96 -1.95
N VAL A 63 -16.05 -32.51 -3.04
CA VAL A 63 -16.15 -31.12 -3.51
C VAL A 63 -17.55 -30.80 -4.03
N VAL A 64 -18.16 -31.72 -4.80
CA VAL A 64 -19.53 -31.55 -5.31
C VAL A 64 -20.55 -31.57 -4.17
N GLU A 65 -20.40 -32.47 -3.18
CA GLU A 65 -21.29 -32.52 -2.00
C GLU A 65 -21.17 -31.25 -1.13
N ALA A 66 -19.96 -30.66 -1.03
CA ALA A 66 -19.73 -29.43 -0.27
C ALA A 66 -20.18 -28.17 -1.05
N SER A 67 -20.40 -28.28 -2.37
CA SER A 67 -20.82 -27.18 -3.23
C SER A 67 -22.32 -26.92 -3.08
N ALA A 68 -22.71 -25.64 -3.01
CA ALA A 68 -24.11 -25.23 -3.06
C ALA A 68 -24.67 -25.13 -4.50
N SER A 69 -23.85 -25.43 -5.52
CA SER A 69 -24.23 -25.32 -6.92
C SER A 69 -25.03 -26.55 -7.41
N ALA A 70 -26.07 -26.30 -8.20
CA ALA A 70 -26.86 -27.35 -8.84
C ALA A 70 -26.15 -27.98 -10.06
N ASP A 71 -25.12 -27.33 -10.61
CA ASP A 71 -24.28 -27.86 -11.70
C ASP A 71 -22.94 -28.36 -11.11
N PRO A 72 -22.65 -29.67 -11.20
CA PRO A 72 -21.39 -30.24 -10.73
C PRO A 72 -20.17 -29.62 -11.38
N LYS A 73 -20.28 -29.05 -12.58
CA LYS A 73 -19.15 -28.37 -13.25
C LYS A 73 -18.78 -27.03 -12.59
N GLU A 74 -19.75 -26.34 -12.01
CA GLU A 74 -19.52 -25.08 -11.28
C GLU A 74 -18.90 -25.31 -9.90
N ALA A 75 -18.92 -26.54 -9.40
CA ALA A 75 -18.26 -26.89 -8.13
C ALA A 75 -16.74 -26.92 -8.22
N PHE A 76 -16.18 -26.95 -9.44
CA PHE A 76 -14.75 -27.06 -9.65
C PHE A 76 -14.14 -25.75 -10.14
N SER A 77 -12.95 -25.45 -9.61
CA SER A 77 -12.05 -24.47 -10.21
C SER A 77 -11.11 -25.18 -11.18
N TYR A 78 -10.75 -24.48 -12.24
CA TYR A 78 -9.89 -24.99 -13.30
C TYR A 78 -8.61 -24.17 -13.43
N ALA A 79 -7.62 -24.70 -14.15
CA ALA A 79 -6.37 -24.04 -14.36
C ALA A 79 -6.54 -22.63 -14.97
N GLU A 80 -5.76 -21.70 -14.46
CA GLU A 80 -5.63 -20.36 -15.02
C GLU A 80 -4.58 -20.41 -16.15
N SER A 81 -4.94 -19.94 -17.34
CA SER A 81 -3.99 -19.81 -18.44
C SER A 81 -3.00 -18.65 -18.16
N LYS A 82 -1.92 -18.63 -18.92
CA LYS A 82 -0.93 -17.54 -18.81
C LYS A 82 -1.54 -16.18 -19.16
N GLU A 83 -2.36 -16.15 -20.19
CA GLU A 83 -3.07 -14.94 -20.64
C GLU A 83 -4.10 -14.46 -19.61
N GLU A 84 -4.84 -15.38 -18.99
CA GLU A 84 -5.80 -15.06 -17.92
C GLU A 84 -5.09 -14.51 -16.69
N GLU A 85 -3.95 -15.08 -16.29
CA GLU A 85 -3.14 -14.57 -15.18
C GLU A 85 -2.59 -13.18 -15.48
N GLU A 86 -2.01 -12.97 -16.67
CA GLU A 86 -1.47 -11.66 -17.08
C GLU A 86 -2.58 -10.60 -17.12
N ALA A 87 -3.76 -10.93 -17.62
CA ALA A 87 -4.92 -10.04 -17.65
C ALA A 87 -5.40 -9.67 -16.23
N ARG A 88 -5.48 -10.67 -15.35
CA ARG A 88 -5.87 -10.45 -13.94
C ARG A 88 -4.87 -9.56 -13.21
N LEU A 89 -3.57 -9.84 -13.35
CA LEU A 89 -2.51 -9.03 -12.73
C LEU A 89 -2.51 -7.59 -13.27
N ALA A 90 -2.75 -7.40 -14.56
CA ALA A 90 -2.88 -6.07 -15.16
C ALA A 90 -4.09 -5.32 -14.61
N ALA A 91 -5.24 -5.98 -14.48
CA ALA A 91 -6.44 -5.38 -13.91
C ALA A 91 -6.28 -5.03 -12.42
N GLU A 92 -5.64 -5.90 -11.64
CA GLU A 92 -5.32 -5.65 -10.24
C GLU A 92 -4.36 -4.45 -10.08
N ALA A 93 -3.35 -4.34 -10.96
CA ALA A 93 -2.42 -3.22 -10.97
C ALA A 93 -3.10 -1.89 -11.35
N GLU A 94 -4.01 -1.91 -12.33
CA GLU A 94 -4.79 -0.74 -12.74
C GLU A 94 -5.74 -0.29 -11.62
N GLU A 95 -6.43 -1.23 -10.97
CA GLU A 95 -7.29 -0.91 -9.83
C GLU A 95 -6.50 -0.32 -8.65
N ALA A 96 -5.34 -0.89 -8.35
CA ALA A 96 -4.45 -0.37 -7.32
C ALA A 96 -3.95 1.04 -7.64
N ALA A 97 -3.57 1.30 -8.90
CA ALA A 97 -3.15 2.62 -9.36
C ALA A 97 -4.30 3.64 -9.26
N ARG A 98 -5.51 3.27 -9.66
CA ARG A 98 -6.70 4.13 -9.54
C ARG A 98 -7.02 4.47 -8.09
N LYS A 99 -6.96 3.49 -7.18
CA LYS A 99 -7.18 3.71 -5.74
C LYS A 99 -6.12 4.65 -5.16
N ALA A 100 -4.85 4.46 -5.54
CA ALA A 100 -3.77 5.34 -5.09
C ALA A 100 -3.92 6.78 -5.61
N GLU A 101 -4.38 6.96 -6.85
CA GLU A 101 -4.65 8.29 -7.42
C GLU A 101 -5.83 8.97 -6.73
N GLU A 102 -6.91 8.23 -6.45
CA GLU A 102 -8.08 8.75 -5.73
C GLU A 102 -7.71 9.17 -4.30
N GLU A 103 -6.92 8.36 -3.59
CA GLU A 103 -6.41 8.69 -2.27
C GLU A 103 -5.50 9.93 -2.30
N ALA A 104 -4.59 10.02 -3.28
CA ALA A 104 -3.73 11.18 -3.46
C ALA A 104 -4.55 12.45 -3.79
N ARG A 105 -5.63 12.33 -4.58
CA ARG A 105 -6.55 13.44 -4.84
C ARG A 105 -7.28 13.88 -3.60
N ALA A 106 -7.83 12.94 -2.81
CA ALA A 106 -8.51 13.26 -1.56
C ALA A 106 -7.58 13.97 -0.55
N VAL A 107 -6.32 13.51 -0.45
CA VAL A 107 -5.29 14.17 0.36
C VAL A 107 -5.01 15.59 -0.13
N ARG A 108 -4.91 15.82 -1.46
CA ARG A 108 -4.71 17.18 -2.03
C ARG A 108 -5.90 18.10 -1.79
N GLU A 109 -7.12 17.58 -1.93
CA GLU A 109 -8.36 18.36 -1.65
C GLU A 109 -8.46 18.69 -0.16
N ALA A 110 -8.12 17.76 0.74
CA ALA A 110 -8.04 18.00 2.19
C ALA A 110 -6.93 19.00 2.55
N ALA A 111 -5.81 19.01 1.81
CA ALA A 111 -4.71 19.96 1.98
C ALA A 111 -5.08 21.42 1.69
N GLY A 112 -6.19 21.67 0.98
CA GLY A 112 -6.76 23.01 0.84
C GLY A 112 -7.30 23.59 2.16
N SER A 113 -7.39 22.78 3.22
CA SER A 113 -7.74 23.20 4.57
C SER A 113 -6.49 23.11 5.45
N GLY A 114 -5.96 24.24 5.90
CA GLY A 114 -4.87 24.28 6.87
C GLY A 114 -5.18 23.50 8.16
N GLN A 115 -6.48 23.33 8.47
CA GLN A 115 -6.93 22.49 9.59
C GLN A 115 -6.53 21.01 9.39
N ALA A 116 -6.60 20.47 8.19
CA ALA A 116 -6.19 19.09 7.93
C ALA A 116 -4.68 18.88 8.20
N VAL A 117 -3.85 19.89 7.91
CA VAL A 117 -2.42 19.88 8.26
C VAL A 117 -2.23 19.82 9.78
N VAL A 118 -2.98 20.61 10.53
CA VAL A 118 -2.95 20.62 12.00
C VAL A 118 -3.41 19.28 12.57
N ASP A 119 -4.54 18.75 12.09
CA ASP A 119 -5.11 17.48 12.57
C ASP A 119 -4.14 16.31 12.32
N TYR A 120 -3.48 16.30 11.17
CA TYR A 120 -2.46 15.30 10.88
C TYR A 120 -1.23 15.47 11.78
N ALA A 121 -0.73 16.68 11.94
CA ALA A 121 0.42 16.98 12.79
C ALA A 121 0.18 16.55 14.25
N CYS A 122 -1.02 16.77 14.77
CA CYS A 122 -1.40 16.45 16.14
C CYS A 122 -1.38 14.94 16.45
N GLN A 123 -1.50 14.07 15.45
CA GLN A 123 -1.41 12.62 15.65
C GLN A 123 -0.05 12.15 16.17
N PHE A 124 0.98 12.96 16.01
CA PHE A 124 2.37 12.63 16.40
C PHE A 124 2.80 13.23 17.73
N ILE A 125 1.90 13.91 18.44
CA ILE A 125 2.18 14.45 19.78
C ILE A 125 2.64 13.33 20.72
N GLY A 126 3.73 13.57 21.45
CA GLY A 126 4.35 12.60 22.35
C GLY A 126 5.48 11.79 21.72
N ASN A 127 5.62 11.79 20.39
CA ASN A 127 6.73 11.12 19.71
C ASN A 127 8.06 11.86 19.95
N PRO A 128 9.20 11.15 19.86
CA PRO A 128 10.49 11.70 20.26
C PRO A 128 10.99 12.82 19.34
N TYR A 129 11.81 13.72 19.91
CA TYR A 129 12.64 14.65 19.17
C TYR A 129 14.00 14.02 18.89
N VAL A 130 14.44 14.06 17.64
CA VAL A 130 15.80 13.64 17.23
C VAL A 130 16.39 14.72 16.34
N TRP A 131 17.54 15.28 16.73
CA TRP A 131 18.25 16.29 15.93
C TRP A 131 18.63 15.70 14.55
N GLY A 132 18.31 16.42 13.49
CA GLY A 132 18.50 15.96 12.11
C GLY A 132 17.48 14.91 11.64
N GLY A 133 16.58 14.46 12.52
CA GLY A 133 15.55 13.46 12.19
C GLY A 133 14.39 14.07 11.41
N THR A 134 13.72 13.19 10.62
CA THR A 134 12.53 13.51 9.83
C THR A 134 11.39 12.49 10.03
N SER A 135 11.59 11.48 10.89
CA SER A 135 10.57 10.47 11.16
C SER A 135 9.53 10.98 12.15
N LEU A 136 8.28 11.05 11.72
CA LEU A 136 7.17 11.50 12.58
C LEU A 136 6.95 10.59 13.78
N THR A 137 7.32 9.30 13.69
CA THR A 137 7.14 8.30 14.75
C THR A 137 8.43 7.99 15.54
N ASN A 138 9.57 7.94 14.85
CA ASN A 138 10.85 7.52 15.46
C ASN A 138 11.74 8.69 15.86
N GLY A 139 11.36 9.90 15.49
CA GLY A 139 12.02 11.14 15.90
C GLY A 139 12.30 12.12 14.78
N ALA A 140 11.89 13.35 15.00
CA ALA A 140 12.10 14.48 14.11
C ALA A 140 12.62 15.69 14.89
N ASP A 141 13.41 16.55 14.26
CA ASP A 141 13.66 17.91 14.75
C ASP A 141 12.54 18.86 14.29
N CYS A 142 12.60 20.14 14.69
CA CYS A 142 11.52 21.09 14.42
C CYS A 142 11.19 21.23 12.91
N SER A 143 12.20 21.41 12.08
CA SER A 143 12.01 21.55 10.64
C SER A 143 11.76 20.20 9.95
N GLY A 144 12.35 19.11 10.42
CA GLY A 144 12.07 17.76 9.94
C GLY A 144 10.63 17.34 10.22
N PHE A 145 10.07 17.72 11.37
CA PHE A 145 8.67 17.51 11.70
C PHE A 145 7.75 18.25 10.70
N VAL A 146 7.95 19.57 10.55
CA VAL A 146 7.16 20.40 9.63
C VAL A 146 7.29 19.88 8.19
N GLN A 147 8.53 19.60 7.73
CA GLN A 147 8.79 19.06 6.41
C GLN A 147 8.03 17.77 6.15
N SER A 148 8.05 16.83 7.10
CA SER A 148 7.41 15.52 6.93
C SER A 148 5.88 15.59 7.00
N VAL A 149 5.32 16.49 7.81
CA VAL A 149 3.88 16.76 7.83
C VAL A 149 3.44 17.30 6.47
N TYR A 150 4.12 18.30 5.93
CA TYR A 150 3.76 18.88 4.63
C TYR A 150 4.02 17.95 3.45
N ALA A 151 5.02 17.07 3.53
CA ALA A 151 5.29 16.05 2.53
C ALA A 151 4.13 15.06 2.40
N HIS A 152 3.42 14.74 3.50
CA HIS A 152 2.20 13.93 3.45
C HIS A 152 1.13 14.55 2.55
N PHE A 153 1.04 15.88 2.50
CA PHE A 153 0.13 16.62 1.65
C PHE A 153 0.71 16.96 0.26
N GLY A 154 1.83 16.36 -0.11
CA GLY A 154 2.48 16.57 -1.41
C GLY A 154 3.21 17.91 -1.53
N VAL A 155 3.45 18.63 -0.42
CA VAL A 155 4.19 19.88 -0.39
C VAL A 155 5.63 19.63 0.05
N ASN A 156 6.59 19.92 -0.82
CA ASN A 156 8.00 19.77 -0.52
C ASN A 156 8.57 21.07 0.10
N LEU A 157 8.94 20.99 1.35
CA LEU A 157 9.57 22.09 2.08
C LEU A 157 11.09 21.90 2.18
N PRO A 158 11.87 23.00 2.31
CA PRO A 158 13.29 22.94 2.61
C PRO A 158 13.57 22.20 3.93
N ARG A 159 14.81 21.71 4.10
CA ARG A 159 15.17 20.94 5.29
C ARG A 159 15.34 21.78 6.55
N THR A 160 15.81 23.01 6.45
CA THR A 160 16.17 23.82 7.61
C THR A 160 15.08 24.84 7.95
N SER A 161 14.96 25.16 9.24
CA SER A 161 14.04 26.20 9.72
C SER A 161 14.33 27.58 9.11
N SER A 162 15.60 27.88 8.82
CA SER A 162 16.01 29.12 8.19
C SER A 162 15.50 29.25 6.75
N GLU A 163 15.61 28.18 5.96
CA GLU A 163 15.14 28.16 4.57
C GLU A 163 13.61 28.16 4.48
N MET A 164 12.91 27.57 5.47
CA MET A 164 11.44 27.54 5.51
C MET A 164 10.82 28.94 5.58
N ARG A 165 11.52 29.94 6.09
CA ARG A 165 11.06 31.34 6.11
C ARG A 165 10.76 31.91 4.70
N SER A 166 11.39 31.34 3.68
CA SER A 166 11.22 31.76 2.29
C SER A 166 10.41 30.74 1.47
N ALA A 167 9.82 29.74 2.11
CA ALA A 167 9.16 28.63 1.40
C ALA A 167 7.71 28.92 0.99
N GLY A 168 7.17 30.08 1.32
CA GLY A 168 5.79 30.46 1.02
C GLY A 168 5.59 31.97 0.94
N ARG A 169 4.35 32.39 1.03
CA ARG A 169 4.00 33.81 1.14
C ARG A 169 4.03 34.21 2.62
N GLY A 170 4.85 35.21 2.97
CA GLY A 170 4.85 35.79 4.32
C GLY A 170 3.52 36.49 4.61
N VAL A 171 3.00 36.25 5.82
CA VAL A 171 1.82 36.91 6.38
C VAL A 171 2.14 37.42 7.78
N SER A 172 1.44 38.43 8.25
CA SER A 172 1.56 38.85 9.65
C SER A 172 0.99 37.80 10.60
N TYR A 173 1.46 37.78 11.85
CA TYR A 173 0.94 36.81 12.83
C TYR A 173 -0.57 36.98 13.07
N SER A 174 -1.09 38.21 12.96
CA SER A 174 -2.51 38.48 13.09
C SER A 174 -3.37 37.94 11.95
N GLU A 175 -2.77 37.62 10.82
CA GLU A 175 -3.40 37.04 9.63
C GLU A 175 -3.12 35.53 9.50
N ALA A 176 -2.32 34.98 10.40
CA ALA A 176 -1.96 33.56 10.36
C ALA A 176 -3.20 32.66 10.53
N LEU A 177 -3.31 31.65 9.68
CA LEU A 177 -4.40 30.67 9.67
C LEU A 177 -3.88 29.30 10.13
N PRO A 178 -4.77 28.42 10.60
CA PRO A 178 -4.40 27.03 10.90
C PRO A 178 -3.63 26.41 9.73
N GLY A 179 -2.53 25.71 10.05
CA GLY A 179 -1.64 25.13 9.05
C GLY A 179 -0.46 26.03 8.68
N ASP A 180 -0.49 27.34 8.89
CA ASP A 180 0.64 28.20 8.58
C ASP A 180 1.88 27.84 9.41
N ILE A 181 3.06 28.07 8.82
CA ILE A 181 4.33 27.82 9.48
C ILE A 181 4.75 29.07 10.25
N ILE A 182 4.83 28.98 11.57
CA ILE A 182 5.39 30.03 12.40
C ILE A 182 6.90 29.84 12.51
N CYS A 183 7.63 30.87 12.09
CA CYS A 183 9.07 30.88 12.07
C CYS A 183 9.67 31.68 13.24
N TYR A 184 10.69 31.11 13.87
CA TYR A 184 11.47 31.72 14.95
C TYR A 184 12.97 31.64 14.61
N ASP A 185 13.77 32.32 15.36
CA ASP A 185 15.22 32.14 15.25
C ASP A 185 15.62 30.71 15.66
N GLY A 186 16.07 29.94 14.66
CA GLY A 186 16.47 28.54 14.81
C GLY A 186 15.36 27.55 15.11
N HIS A 187 14.06 27.89 14.89
CA HIS A 187 12.95 27.00 15.16
C HIS A 187 11.75 27.29 14.26
N VAL A 188 10.88 26.27 14.08
CA VAL A 188 9.61 26.37 13.36
C VAL A 188 8.53 25.50 14.01
N GLY A 189 7.25 25.85 13.81
CA GLY A 189 6.11 25.06 14.21
C GLY A 189 4.91 25.31 13.28
N ILE A 190 3.90 24.47 13.36
CA ILE A 190 2.65 24.60 12.60
C ILE A 190 1.61 25.28 13.48
N TYR A 191 1.04 26.39 13.00
CA TYR A 191 0.03 27.16 13.72
C TYR A 191 -1.28 26.40 13.79
N MET A 192 -1.92 26.40 14.94
CA MET A 192 -3.17 25.67 15.17
C MET A 192 -4.43 26.55 15.06
N GLY A 193 -4.25 27.89 14.96
CA GLY A 193 -5.34 28.84 14.81
C GLY A 193 -5.84 29.49 16.11
N ASP A 194 -5.46 28.96 17.26
CA ASP A 194 -5.91 29.38 18.59
C ASP A 194 -4.79 30.01 19.46
N GLY A 195 -3.75 30.54 18.82
CA GLY A 195 -2.58 31.10 19.50
C GLY A 195 -1.56 30.03 19.91
N GLN A 196 -1.69 28.79 19.41
CA GLN A 196 -0.80 27.67 19.69
C GLN A 196 -0.12 27.15 18.43
N ILE A 197 0.98 26.43 18.63
CA ILE A 197 1.67 25.69 17.58
C ILE A 197 1.86 24.24 18.01
N VAL A 198 1.77 23.31 17.05
CA VAL A 198 2.31 21.97 17.20
C VAL A 198 3.70 21.91 16.58
N ASN A 199 4.68 21.38 17.31
CA ASN A 199 6.08 21.37 16.89
C ASN A 199 6.89 20.28 17.57
N ALA A 200 8.05 19.91 17.01
CA ALA A 200 9.06 19.10 17.72
C ALA A 200 9.91 20.03 18.58
N ILE A 201 9.66 20.00 19.90
CA ILE A 201 10.13 21.00 20.85
C ILE A 201 11.64 20.86 21.17
N ASN A 202 12.00 19.73 21.75
CA ASN A 202 13.38 19.36 22.11
C ASN A 202 13.44 17.90 22.58
N SER A 203 14.64 17.38 22.86
CA SER A 203 14.87 15.98 23.24
C SER A 203 14.20 15.54 24.55
N ARG A 204 13.77 16.45 25.42
CA ARG A 204 13.04 16.11 26.66
C ARG A 204 11.55 16.03 26.46
N LYS A 205 10.99 16.88 25.60
CA LYS A 205 9.54 17.04 25.45
C LYS A 205 8.99 16.34 24.19
N GLY A 206 9.86 16.03 23.22
CA GLY A 206 9.41 15.46 21.96
C GLY A 206 8.53 16.42 21.14
N ILE A 207 7.59 15.85 20.41
CA ILE A 207 6.58 16.59 19.66
C ILE A 207 5.43 16.98 20.61
N GLY A 208 5.01 18.23 20.56
CA GLY A 208 3.97 18.74 21.46
C GLY A 208 3.49 20.14 21.09
N ILE A 209 2.66 20.69 21.95
CA ILE A 209 2.01 22.00 21.76
C ILE A 209 2.71 23.05 22.65
N LEU A 210 2.90 24.23 22.08
CA LEU A 210 3.37 25.43 22.78
C LEU A 210 2.51 26.65 22.37
N PRO A 211 2.44 27.70 23.23
CA PRO A 211 1.91 29.00 22.77
C PRO A 211 2.74 29.50 21.57
N ALA A 212 2.11 30.01 20.53
CA ALA A 212 2.80 30.54 19.37
C ALA A 212 3.76 31.71 19.73
N THR A 213 3.46 32.43 20.80
CA THR A 213 4.25 33.56 21.30
C THR A 213 5.29 33.18 22.36
N TYR A 214 5.58 31.87 22.52
CA TYR A 214 6.58 31.42 23.53
C TYR A 214 7.99 31.93 23.25
N LYS A 215 8.27 32.34 22.01
CA LYS A 215 9.50 32.94 21.51
C LYS A 215 9.16 34.04 20.51
N GLY A 216 10.04 34.96 20.23
CA GLY A 216 9.85 36.01 19.23
C GLY A 216 9.60 35.41 17.84
N ILE A 217 8.48 35.74 17.26
CA ILE A 217 8.10 35.40 15.88
C ILE A 217 8.88 36.30 14.93
N LEU A 218 9.38 35.74 13.81
CA LEU A 218 10.19 36.45 12.80
C LEU A 218 9.33 36.94 11.66
#